data_dd81e3289a7348f73f4c4fd2c1afe332
#
_entry.id   dd81e3289a7348f73f4c4fd2c1afe332
#
_cell.length_a   1.000
_cell.length_b   1.000
_cell.length_c   1.000
_cell.angle_alpha   90.00
_cell.angle_beta   90.00
_cell.angle_gamma   90.00
#
_symmetry.space_group_name_H-M   'P 1'
#
loop_
_entity.id
_entity.type
_entity.pdbx_description
1 polymer ?
#
loop_
_entity_poly.entity_id
_entity_poly.type
_entity_poly.pdbx_seq_one_letter_code
_entity_poly.pdbx_strand_id
1 'polypeptide(L)' 'MKRIITITYNSGEQATYTAQTPEFCKWERETKKTIQDMQKNMGLWDLMFLAYHAHKRESAGKPVKLFDAWIETVADF' A
#
# COMPACT_ATOMS: atom_id res chain seq x y z
N MET A 1 1.51 -13.80 6.44
CA MET A 1 0.69 -12.58 6.59
C MET A 1 0.55 -11.90 5.25
N LYS A 2 -0.69 -11.60 4.84
CA LYS A 2 -0.90 -10.87 3.60
C LYS A 2 -2.23 -10.12 3.62
N ARG A 3 -2.28 -9.04 2.85
CA ARG A 3 -3.49 -8.24 2.64
C ARG A 3 -3.60 -7.90 1.16
N ILE A 4 -4.76 -8.21 0.57
CA ILE A 4 -5.03 -7.92 -0.84
C ILE A 4 -5.77 -6.59 -0.91
N ILE A 5 -5.24 -5.66 -1.71
CA ILE A 5 -5.80 -4.32 -1.86
C ILE A 5 -5.99 -4.03 -3.34
N THR A 6 -7.23 -3.76 -3.75
CA THR A 6 -7.54 -3.39 -5.13
C THR A 6 -7.64 -1.88 -5.22
N ILE A 7 -6.86 -1.30 -6.12
CA ILE A 7 -6.80 0.15 -6.35
C ILE A 7 -7.44 0.46 -7.69
N THR A 8 -8.33 1.45 -7.71
CA THR A 8 -8.85 2.02 -8.95
C THR A 8 -8.16 3.37 -9.16
N TYR A 9 -7.49 3.50 -10.29
CA TYR A 9 -6.78 4.74 -10.63
C TYR A 9 -7.72 5.74 -11.30
N ASN A 10 -7.31 7.00 -11.34
CA ASN A 10 -8.08 8.06 -12.01
C ASN A 10 -8.30 7.77 -13.48
N SER A 11 -7.42 7.00 -14.11
CA SER A 11 -7.57 6.58 -15.50
C SER A 11 -8.68 5.55 -15.72
N GLY A 12 -9.23 4.99 -14.65
CA GLY A 12 -10.18 3.90 -14.71
C GLY A 12 -9.56 2.51 -14.64
N GLU A 13 -8.24 2.43 -14.74
CA GLU A 13 -7.54 1.15 -14.61
C GLU A 13 -7.62 0.66 -13.17
N GLN A 14 -7.64 -0.66 -13.00
CA GLN A 14 -7.61 -1.28 -11.68
C GLN A 14 -6.36 -2.15 -11.57
N ALA A 15 -5.81 -2.20 -10.36
CA ALA A 15 -4.69 -3.07 -10.06
C ALA A 15 -4.89 -3.64 -8.66
N THR A 16 -4.49 -4.89 -8.47
CA THR A 16 -4.57 -5.56 -7.18
C THR A 16 -3.16 -5.78 -6.68
N TYR A 17 -2.90 -5.30 -5.47
CA TYR A 17 -1.60 -5.44 -4.83
C TYR A 17 -1.74 -6.29 -3.59
N THR A 18 -0.76 -7.16 -3.35
CA THR A 18 -0.76 -8.03 -2.18
C THR A 18 0.36 -7.61 -1.25
N ALA A 19 -0.01 -6.97 -0.14
CA ALA A 19 0.94 -6.65 0.91
C ALA A 19 1.30 -7.93 1.67
N GLN A 20 2.58 -8.16 1.84
CA GLN A 20 3.11 -9.32 2.54
C GLN A 20 4.03 -8.87 3.67
N THR A 21 4.73 -9.80 4.29
CA THR A 21 5.58 -9.51 5.44
C THR A 21 6.51 -8.31 5.25
N PRO A 22 7.20 -8.13 4.09
CA PRO A 22 8.06 -6.95 3.93
C PRO A 22 7.31 -5.64 4.08
N GLU A 23 6.10 -5.54 3.51
CA GLU A 23 5.29 -4.32 3.60
C GLU A 23 4.83 -4.06 5.02
N PHE A 24 4.43 -5.10 5.73
CA PHE A 24 3.99 -4.96 7.12
C PHE A 24 5.15 -4.55 8.04
N CYS A 25 6.36 -5.06 7.80
CA CYS A 25 7.53 -4.63 8.54
C CYS A 25 7.81 -3.14 8.32
N LYS A 26 7.75 -2.69 7.08
CA LYS A 26 7.94 -1.28 6.75
C LYS A 26 6.86 -0.43 7.40
N TRP A 27 5.63 -0.91 7.38
CA TRP A 27 4.49 -0.21 7.98
C TRP A 27 4.68 -0.02 9.48
N GLU A 28 5.06 -1.07 10.21
CA GLU A 28 5.32 -0.95 11.65
C GLU A 28 6.43 0.05 11.94
N ARG A 29 7.49 0.02 11.15
CA ARG A 29 8.61 0.94 11.33
C ARG A 29 8.20 2.39 11.12
N GLU A 30 7.40 2.66 10.09
CA GLU A 30 7.00 4.03 9.76
C GLU A 30 5.93 4.58 10.69
N THR A 31 4.97 3.74 11.11
CA THR A 31 3.83 4.20 11.89
C THR A 31 4.05 4.04 13.39
N LYS A 32 5.02 3.24 13.80
CA LYS A 32 5.23 2.87 15.23
C LYS A 32 4.03 2.13 15.81
N LYS A 33 3.16 1.60 14.97
CA LYS A 33 2.02 0.77 15.37
C LYS A 33 2.39 -0.69 15.26
N THR A 34 1.67 -1.55 15.97
CA THR A 34 1.90 -2.99 15.93
C THR A 34 0.86 -3.68 15.06
N ILE A 35 1.09 -4.95 14.74
CA ILE A 35 0.12 -5.76 14.00
C ILE A 35 -1.22 -5.83 14.74
N GLN A 36 -1.19 -5.83 16.07
CA GLN A 36 -2.43 -5.83 16.86
C GLN A 36 -3.22 -4.54 16.66
N ASP A 37 -2.52 -3.41 16.55
CA ASP A 37 -3.18 -2.12 16.29
C ASP A 37 -3.84 -2.12 14.91
N MET A 38 -3.25 -2.81 13.94
CA MET A 38 -3.78 -2.90 12.58
C MET A 38 -5.19 -3.47 12.56
N GLN A 39 -5.49 -4.45 13.40
CA GLN A 39 -6.81 -5.07 13.46
C GLN A 39 -7.87 -4.12 14.01
N LYS A 40 -7.46 -3.11 14.76
CA LYS A 40 -8.39 -2.19 15.42
C LYS A 40 -8.52 -0.85 14.69
N ASN A 41 -7.42 -0.35 14.16
CA ASN A 41 -7.34 1.03 13.67
C ASN A 41 -6.57 1.15 12.37
N MET A 42 -7.01 0.45 11.33
CA MET A 42 -6.39 0.59 10.03
C MET A 42 -7.04 1.75 9.28
N GLY A 43 -6.30 2.82 9.08
CA GLY A 43 -6.77 3.98 8.37
C GLY A 43 -6.47 3.93 6.88
N LEU A 44 -6.97 4.94 6.18
CA LEU A 44 -6.76 5.06 4.74
C LEU A 44 -5.27 5.14 4.38
N TRP A 45 -4.51 5.95 5.12
CA TRP A 45 -3.08 6.08 4.88
C TRP A 45 -2.36 4.74 5.02
N ASP A 46 -2.76 3.93 6.01
CA ASP A 46 -2.16 2.62 6.24
C ASP A 46 -2.37 1.70 5.05
N LEU A 47 -3.59 1.67 4.51
CA LEU A 47 -3.90 0.85 3.34
C LEU A 47 -3.14 1.33 2.10
N MET A 48 -3.06 2.64 1.90
CA MET A 48 -2.32 3.21 0.78
C MET A 48 -0.82 2.92 0.89
N PHE A 49 -0.27 3.01 2.10
CA PHE A 49 1.12 2.70 2.35
C PHE A 49 1.43 1.24 1.97
N LEU A 50 0.59 0.32 2.44
CA LEU A 50 0.77 -1.10 2.15
C LEU A 50 0.66 -1.39 0.65
N ALA A 51 -0.35 -0.83 -0.01
CA ALA A 51 -0.55 -1.03 -1.44
C ALA A 51 0.62 -0.46 -2.25
N TYR A 52 1.08 0.74 -1.89
CA TYR A 52 2.20 1.38 -2.59
C TYR A 52 3.48 0.57 -2.48
N HIS A 53 3.82 0.12 -1.28
CA HIS A 53 5.06 -0.62 -1.10
C HIS A 53 4.99 -2.02 -1.73
N ALA A 54 3.80 -2.63 -1.77
CA ALA A 54 3.61 -3.87 -2.50
C ALA A 54 3.81 -3.63 -4.00
N HIS A 55 3.22 -2.55 -4.53
CA HIS A 55 3.40 -2.14 -5.92
C HIS A 55 4.87 -1.93 -6.25
N LYS A 56 5.59 -1.21 -5.38
CA LYS A 56 7.01 -0.94 -5.58
C LYS A 56 7.83 -2.21 -5.61
N ARG A 57 7.55 -3.15 -4.70
CA ARG A 57 8.25 -4.44 -4.68
C ARG A 57 7.95 -5.25 -5.93
N GLU A 58 6.68 -5.32 -6.35
CA GLU A 58 6.26 -6.08 -7.52
C GLU A 58 6.78 -5.47 -8.83
N SER A 59 7.15 -4.22 -8.83
CA SER A 59 7.71 -3.54 -10.01
C SER A 59 9.15 -3.96 -10.30
N ALA A 60 9.80 -4.67 -9.40
CA ALA A 60 11.08 -5.33 -9.62
C ALA A 60 12.15 -4.41 -10.24
N GLY A 61 12.33 -3.23 -9.65
CA GLY A 61 13.36 -2.28 -10.10
C GLY A 61 12.92 -1.33 -11.20
N LYS A 62 11.71 -1.46 -11.73
CA LYS A 62 11.19 -0.48 -12.67
C LYS A 62 10.88 0.82 -11.91
N PRO A 63 11.02 1.98 -12.57
CA PRO A 63 10.70 3.25 -11.91
C PRO A 63 9.24 3.30 -11.47
N VAL A 64 8.99 3.75 -10.24
CA VAL A 64 7.65 4.01 -9.74
C VAL A 64 7.61 5.44 -9.21
N LYS A 65 6.41 6.04 -9.20
CA LYS A 65 6.24 7.38 -8.65
C LYS A 65 6.56 7.37 -7.16
N LEU A 66 6.95 8.52 -6.62
CA LEU A 66 7.04 8.69 -5.17
C LEU A 66 5.65 8.55 -4.55
N PHE A 67 5.60 8.20 -3.28
CA PHE A 67 4.36 7.90 -2.59
C PHE A 67 3.32 9.02 -2.73
N ASP A 68 3.72 10.26 -2.47
CA ASP A 68 2.77 11.39 -2.54
C ASP A 68 2.25 11.61 -3.96
N ALA A 69 3.08 11.42 -4.97
CA ALA A 69 2.65 11.53 -6.36
C ALA A 69 1.75 10.36 -6.74
N TRP A 70 2.05 9.17 -6.25
CA TRP A 70 1.26 7.98 -6.55
C TRP A 70 -0.15 8.10 -5.96
N ILE A 71 -0.26 8.60 -4.72
CA ILE A 71 -1.56 8.80 -4.06
C ILE A 71 -2.49 9.65 -4.92
N GLU A 72 -1.95 10.67 -5.59
CA GLU A 72 -2.75 11.56 -6.42
C GLU A 72 -3.39 10.85 -7.62
N THR A 73 -2.88 9.67 -8.00
CA THR A 73 -3.45 8.91 -9.12
C THR A 73 -4.54 7.95 -8.69
N VAL A 74 -4.76 7.79 -7.40
CA VAL A 74 -5.74 6.83 -6.86
C VAL A 74 -7.11 7.48 -6.77
N ALA A 75 -8.11 6.84 -7.38
CA ALA A 75 -9.50 7.30 -7.32
C ALA A 75 -10.27 6.59 -6.21
N ASP A 76 -10.01 5.28 -6.03
CA ASP A 76 -10.77 4.48 -5.09
C ASP A 76 -10.02 3.18 -4.77
N PHE A 77 -10.48 2.52 -3.72
CA PHE A 77 -9.93 1.22 -3.35
C PHE A 77 -10.97 0.36 -2.62
#